data_83d87f8b77acd4fd0f771c86a8dee8a5
#
_entry.id   83d87f8b77acd4fd0f771c86a8dee8a5
#
_cell.length_a   1.000
_cell.length_b   1.000
_cell.length_c   1.000
_cell.angle_alpha   90.00
_cell.angle_beta   90.00
_cell.angle_gamma   90.00
#
_symmetry.space_group_name_H-M   'P 1'
#
loop_
_entity.id
_entity.type
_entity.pdbx_description
1 polymer ?
#
loop_
_entity_poly.entity_id
_entity_poly.type
_entity_poly.pdbx_seq_one_letter_code
_entity_poly.pdbx_strand_id
1 'polypeptide(L)'
;MNILLTNDDGVNSDITLRLLKALEDDGHCVTLIAPSKDKSGQGAAITLRSDVKIQKLSDNIYSVDGTPADCVFMGLMAILEQIPDIVIS
;
A
#
# COMPACT_ATOMS: atom_id res chain seq x y z
N MET A 1 -11.95 11.31 -3.54
CA MET A 1 -12.05 9.93 -3.03
C MET A 1 -10.89 9.60 -2.13
N ASN A 2 -11.12 8.71 -1.20
CA ASN A 2 -10.06 8.10 -0.40
C ASN A 2 -9.62 6.81 -1.08
N ILE A 3 -8.37 6.75 -1.49
CA ILE A 3 -7.84 5.65 -2.30
C ILE A 3 -6.71 4.95 -1.53
N LEU A 4 -6.79 3.64 -1.43
CA LEU A 4 -5.66 2.81 -1.00
C LEU A 4 -4.97 2.27 -2.24
N LEU A 5 -3.71 2.63 -2.41
CA LEU A 5 -2.89 2.19 -3.53
C LEU A 5 -1.88 1.17 -3.03
N THR A 6 -1.76 0.05 -3.71
CA THR A 6 -0.75 -0.96 -3.41
C THR A 6 -0.17 -1.52 -4.71
N ASN A 7 0.88 -2.31 -4.61
CA ASN A 7 1.50 -2.95 -5.77
C ASN A 7 2.24 -4.22 -5.33
N ASP A 8 2.80 -4.94 -6.29
CA ASP A 8 3.68 -6.08 -6.04
C ASP A 8 5.16 -5.77 -6.32
N ASP A 9 5.46 -4.57 -6.83
CA ASP A 9 6.81 -4.17 -7.23
C ASP A 9 7.61 -3.55 -6.08
N GLY A 10 6.95 -3.19 -5.01
CA GLY A 10 7.58 -2.55 -3.87
C GLY A 10 7.30 -1.05 -3.79
N VAL A 11 7.55 -0.51 -2.61
CA VAL A 11 7.22 0.89 -2.28
C VAL A 11 8.04 1.90 -3.07
N ASN A 12 9.18 1.49 -3.61
CA ASN A 12 10.08 2.37 -4.39
C ASN A 12 9.80 2.36 -5.89
N SER A 13 8.73 1.72 -6.35
CA SER A 13 8.39 1.67 -7.77
C SER A 13 8.09 3.07 -8.32
N ASP A 14 8.85 3.51 -9.32
CA ASP A 14 8.66 4.81 -9.98
C ASP A 14 7.27 4.94 -10.58
N ILE A 15 6.78 3.87 -11.20
CA ILE A 15 5.46 3.87 -11.84
C ILE A 15 4.38 4.11 -10.80
N THR A 16 4.48 3.42 -9.67
CA THR A 16 3.50 3.56 -8.58
C THR A 16 3.56 4.95 -7.96
N LEU A 17 4.75 5.51 -7.76
CA LEU A 17 4.90 6.85 -7.21
C LEU A 17 4.36 7.92 -8.16
N ARG A 18 4.51 7.73 -9.47
CA ARG A 18 3.92 8.61 -10.47
C ARG A 18 2.39 8.54 -10.45
N LEU A 19 1.86 7.34 -10.31
CA LEU A 19 0.41 7.16 -10.20
C LEU A 19 -0.13 7.83 -8.94
N LEU A 20 0.56 7.65 -7.81
CA LEU A 20 0.21 8.31 -6.55
C LEU A 20 0.10 9.82 -6.75
N LYS A 21 1.11 10.43 -7.37
CA LYS A 21 1.13 11.86 -7.59
C LYS A 21 0.00 12.30 -8.53
N ALA A 22 -0.24 11.55 -9.60
CA ALA A 22 -1.31 11.87 -10.54
C ALA A 22 -2.68 11.84 -9.87
N LEU A 23 -2.92 10.87 -9.01
CA LEU A 23 -4.18 10.77 -8.28
C LEU A 23 -4.33 11.91 -7.26
N GLU A 24 -3.26 12.28 -6.59
CA GLU A 24 -3.29 13.42 -5.66
C GLU A 24 -3.53 14.73 -6.40
N ASP A 25 -2.90 14.91 -7.56
CA ASP A 25 -3.09 16.11 -8.38
C ASP A 25 -4.54 16.22 -8.88
N ASP A 26 -5.23 15.10 -9.01
CA ASP A 26 -6.64 15.06 -9.41
C ASP A 26 -7.59 15.24 -8.21
N GLY A 27 -7.07 15.57 -7.04
CA GLY A 27 -7.88 15.90 -5.87
C GLY A 27 -8.23 14.74 -4.95
N HIS A 28 -7.63 13.57 -5.15
CA HIS A 28 -7.90 12.40 -4.31
C HIS A 28 -6.97 12.36 -3.09
N CYS A 29 -7.47 11.79 -2.00
CA CYS A 29 -6.65 11.46 -0.85
C CYS A 29 -6.14 10.03 -1.03
N VAL A 30 -4.83 9.88 -1.26
CA VAL A 30 -4.24 8.59 -1.59
C VAL A 30 -3.25 8.18 -0.51
N THR A 31 -3.38 6.94 -0.06
CA THR A 31 -2.40 6.32 0.82
C THR A 31 -1.77 5.15 0.08
N LEU A 32 -0.46 5.17 -0.06
CA LEU A 32 0.30 4.07 -0.65
C LEU A 32 0.77 3.15 0.47
N ILE A 33 0.36 1.89 0.39
CA ILE A 33 0.83 0.85 1.30
C ILE A 33 1.31 -0.29 0.41
N ALA A 34 2.62 -0.49 0.35
CA ALA A 34 3.22 -1.43 -0.58
C ALA A 34 4.29 -2.25 0.11
N PRO A 35 4.65 -3.40 -0.47
CA PRO A 35 5.73 -4.21 0.06
C PRO A 35 7.03 -3.44 0.13
N SER A 36 7.85 -3.72 1.15
CA SER A 36 9.16 -3.08 1.29
C SER A 36 10.11 -3.43 0.16
N LYS A 37 9.87 -4.54 -0.52
CA LYS A 37 10.62 -4.96 -1.72
C LYS A 37 9.69 -5.68 -2.67
N ASP A 38 10.20 -5.93 -3.89
CA ASP A 38 9.46 -6.64 -4.93
C ASP A 38 8.95 -7.99 -4.42
N LYS A 39 7.65 -8.20 -4.51
CA LYS A 39 6.96 -9.42 -4.13
C LYS A 39 6.24 -10.05 -5.32
N SER A 40 6.69 -9.75 -6.54
CA SER A 40 6.17 -10.39 -7.74
C SER A 40 6.28 -11.91 -7.58
N GLY A 41 5.22 -12.62 -7.86
CA GLY A 41 5.17 -14.07 -7.69
C GLY A 41 4.66 -14.52 -6.32
N GLN A 42 4.54 -13.63 -5.36
CA GLN A 42 3.93 -13.95 -4.07
C GLN A 42 2.40 -14.00 -4.16
N GLY A 43 1.86 -13.33 -5.16
CA GLY A 43 0.43 -13.33 -5.41
C GLY A 43 -0.39 -12.72 -4.30
N ALA A 44 -1.57 -13.29 -4.09
CA ALA A 44 -2.53 -12.78 -3.11
C ALA A 44 -2.46 -13.51 -1.77
N ALA A 45 -1.37 -14.22 -1.49
CA ALA A 45 -1.22 -14.93 -0.21
C ALA A 45 -1.15 -13.94 0.94
N ILE A 46 -1.98 -14.14 1.95
CA ILE A 46 -1.93 -13.36 3.18
C ILE A 46 -1.09 -14.12 4.19
N THR A 47 -0.10 -13.44 4.76
CA THR A 47 0.75 -14.01 5.78
C THR A 47 0.24 -13.56 7.14
N LEU A 48 -0.42 -14.45 7.87
CA LEU A 48 -0.96 -14.12 9.19
C LEU A 48 0.13 -14.22 10.25
N ARG A 49 1.13 -13.33 10.13
CA ARG A 49 2.25 -13.27 11.07
C ARG A 49 2.05 -12.11 12.03
N SER A 50 2.39 -12.32 13.29
CA SER A 50 2.38 -11.25 14.29
C SER A 50 3.58 -10.32 14.17
N ASP A 51 4.59 -10.70 13.37
CA ASP A 51 5.86 -9.97 13.24
C ASP A 51 5.97 -9.17 11.94
N VAL A 52 4.87 -8.95 11.24
CA VAL A 52 4.87 -8.12 10.04
C VAL A 52 5.24 -6.68 10.42
N LYS A 53 6.28 -6.17 9.79
CA LYS A 53 6.79 -4.82 10.09
C LYS A 53 6.18 -3.80 9.16
N ILE A 54 5.70 -2.70 9.75
CA ILE A 54 5.15 -1.57 9.03
C ILE A 54 6.07 -0.40 9.27
N GLN A 55 6.49 0.28 8.20
CA GLN A 55 7.33 1.46 8.29
C GLN A 55 6.63 2.63 7.58
N LYS A 56 6.44 3.72 8.32
CA LYS A 56 5.90 4.95 7.74
C LYS A 56 7.05 5.72 7.10
N LEU A 57 6.97 5.91 5.78
CA LEU A 57 8.01 6.60 5.02
C LEU A 57 7.70 8.08 4.81
N SER A 58 6.43 8.42 4.74
CA SER A 58 5.96 9.80 4.71
C SER A 58 4.52 9.82 5.21
N ASP A 59 3.84 10.96 5.16
CA ASP A 59 2.50 11.09 5.73
C ASP A 59 1.50 10.10 5.11
N ASN A 60 1.70 9.73 3.85
CA ASN A 60 0.78 8.87 3.13
C ASN A 60 1.46 7.71 2.40
N ILE A 61 2.69 7.37 2.78
CA ILE A 61 3.43 6.25 2.18
C ILE A 61 3.94 5.35 3.29
N TYR A 62 3.54 4.08 3.22
CA TYR A 62 3.94 3.06 4.19
C TYR A 62 4.52 1.87 3.45
N SER A 63 5.55 1.26 4.01
CA SER A 63 6.04 -0.03 3.53
C SER A 63 5.64 -1.12 4.53
N VAL A 64 5.35 -2.29 4.00
CA VAL A 64 4.99 -3.45 4.80
C VAL A 64 5.91 -4.60 4.39
N ASP A 65 6.50 -5.27 5.35
CA ASP A 65 7.32 -6.45 5.09
C ASP A 65 6.41 -7.66 4.89
N GLY A 66 5.75 -7.69 3.73
CA GLY A 66 4.78 -8.72 3.40
C GLY A 66 4.36 -8.66 1.95
N THR A 67 3.32 -9.42 1.60
CA THR A 67 2.76 -9.49 0.25
C THR A 67 1.85 -8.29 -0.02
N PRO A 68 1.45 -8.06 -1.29
CA PRO A 68 0.43 -7.04 -1.57
C PRO A 68 -0.87 -7.27 -0.80
N ALA A 69 -1.29 -8.52 -0.62
CA ALA A 69 -2.48 -8.81 0.18
C ALA A 69 -2.29 -8.43 1.64
N ASP A 70 -1.08 -8.63 2.20
CA ASP A 70 -0.74 -8.18 3.55
C ASP A 70 -0.85 -6.66 3.65
N CYS A 71 -0.44 -5.93 2.61
CA CYS A 71 -0.52 -4.47 2.58
C CYS A 71 -1.97 -3.99 2.67
N VAL A 72 -2.87 -4.61 1.90
CA VAL A 72 -4.29 -4.28 1.96
C VAL A 72 -4.86 -4.60 3.34
N PHE A 73 -4.56 -5.80 3.84
CA PHE A 73 -5.05 -6.23 5.15
C PHE A 73 -4.59 -5.29 6.26
N MET A 74 -3.29 -4.98 6.31
CA MET A 74 -2.74 -4.09 7.34
C MET A 74 -3.26 -2.67 7.17
N GLY A 75 -3.46 -2.23 5.92
CA GLY A 75 -4.04 -0.93 5.66
C GLY A 75 -5.43 -0.79 6.26
N LEU A 76 -6.28 -1.77 6.03
CA LEU A 76 -7.65 -1.75 6.51
C LEU A 76 -7.74 -1.94 8.03
N MET A 77 -6.85 -2.71 8.62
CA MET A 77 -6.94 -3.09 10.03
C MET A 77 -6.15 -2.17 10.96
N ALA A 78 -5.07 -1.57 10.51
CA ALA A 78 -4.14 -0.92 11.42
C ALA A 78 -3.68 0.49 10.99
N ILE A 79 -3.69 0.82 9.71
CA ILE A 79 -3.10 2.06 9.21
C ILE A 79 -4.15 3.13 8.92
N LEU A 80 -5.18 2.77 8.15
CA LEU A 80 -6.19 3.72 7.71
C LEU A 80 -7.22 3.98 8.82
N GLU A 81 -7.54 5.25 9.02
CA GLU A 81 -8.57 5.64 9.98
C GLU A 81 -9.97 5.43 9.41
N GLN A 82 -10.09 5.45 8.08
CA GLN A 82 -11.36 5.29 7.38
C GLN A 82 -11.21 4.24 6.30
N ILE A 83 -12.31 3.55 6.01
CA ILE A 83 -12.35 2.59 4.90
C ILE A 83 -12.20 3.38 3.60
N PRO A 84 -11.27 2.98 2.71
CA PRO A 84 -11.10 3.69 1.44
C PRO A 84 -12.30 3.47 0.52
N ASP A 85 -12.54 4.43 -0.37
CA ASP A 85 -13.59 4.30 -1.38
C ASP A 85 -13.23 3.25 -2.42
N ILE A 86 -11.94 3.10 -2.70
CA ILE A 86 -11.44 2.15 -3.69
C ILE A 86 -10.03 1.70 -3.32
N VAL A 87 -9.71 0.48 -3.67
CA VAL A 87 -8.36 -0.09 -3.57
C VAL A 87 -7.85 -0.31 -4.98
N ILE A 88 -6.70 0.28 -5.30
CA ILE A 88 -6.05 0.10 -6.60
C ILE A 88 -4.77 -0.69 -6.39
N SER A 89 -4.63 -1.75 -7.15
CA SER A 89 -3.50 -2.67 -7.06
C SER A 89 -2.72 -2.75 -8.39
#